data_f493155cd6283ab61f2e62516e673152
#
_entry.id   f493155cd6283ab61f2e62516e673152
#
_cell.length_a   1.000
_cell.length_b   1.000
_cell.length_c   1.000
_cell.angle_alpha   90.00
_cell.angle_beta   90.00
_cell.angle_gamma   90.00
#
_symmetry.space_group_name_H-M   'P 1'
#
loop_
_entity.id
_entity.type
_entity.pdbx_description
1 polymer ?
#
loop_
_entity_poly.entity_id
_entity_poly.type
_entity_poly.pdbx_seq_one_letter_code
_entity_poly.pdbx_strand_id
1 'polypeptide(L)' 'MKQAGFYMIYVEGGNSPTYKHDSFESASKEAYRLAGTTGKEVFILSAIASCKKEIINIGARKPEDDDLPF' A
#
# COMPACT_ATOMS: atom_id res chain seq x y z
N MET A 1 -4.04 1.65 14.92
CA MET A 1 -3.52 2.21 13.67
C MET A 1 -2.09 2.64 13.87
N LYS A 2 -1.27 2.42 12.88
CA LYS A 2 0.14 2.57 13.03
C LYS A 2 0.70 3.28 11.81
N GLN A 3 1.65 4.18 12.02
CA GLN A 3 2.27 4.90 10.92
C GLN A 3 3.16 3.95 10.13
N ALA A 4 3.03 3.98 8.83
CA ALA A 4 3.83 3.17 7.95
C ALA A 4 4.79 4.08 7.19
N GLY A 5 6.00 3.59 6.92
CA GLY A 5 6.99 4.42 6.27
C GLY A 5 7.56 3.80 5.02
N PHE A 6 6.72 3.59 4.03
CA PHE A 6 7.19 3.05 2.78
C PHE A 6 6.41 3.65 1.63
N TYR A 7 6.91 3.46 0.42
CA TYR A 7 6.29 3.98 -0.78
C TYR A 7 6.04 2.86 -1.77
N MET A 8 5.02 3.05 -2.59
CA MET A 8 4.71 2.13 -3.67
C MET A 8 4.48 2.92 -4.94
N ILE A 9 4.59 2.24 -6.07
CA ILE A 9 4.46 2.87 -7.38
C ILE A 9 3.21 2.35 -8.05
N TYR A 10 2.40 3.26 -8.54
CA TYR A 10 1.21 2.90 -9.29
C TYR A 10 1.29 3.48 -10.71
N VAL A 11 1.18 2.62 -11.70
CA VAL A 11 1.13 3.03 -13.10
C VAL A 11 -0.33 3.13 -13.50
N GLU A 12 -0.71 4.26 -14.07
CA GLU A 12 -2.10 4.47 -14.46
C GLU A 12 -2.57 3.36 -15.39
N GLY A 13 -3.68 2.74 -15.02
CA GLY A 13 -4.22 1.64 -15.80
C GLY A 13 -3.51 0.32 -15.61
N GLY A 14 -2.53 0.29 -14.72
CA GLY A 14 -1.78 -0.93 -14.45
C GLY A 14 -2.32 -1.71 -13.28
N ASN A 15 -1.58 -2.73 -12.89
CA ASN A 15 -1.94 -3.55 -11.75
C ASN A 15 -1.68 -2.84 -10.44
N SER A 16 -2.28 -3.35 -9.37
CA SER A 16 -2.03 -2.81 -8.04
C SER A 16 -0.56 -2.93 -7.69
N PRO A 17 0.01 -1.91 -7.02
CA PRO A 17 1.40 -2.00 -6.62
C PRO A 17 1.61 -3.08 -5.56
N THR A 18 2.74 -3.75 -5.65
CA THR A 18 3.07 -4.83 -4.73
C THR A 18 4.44 -4.68 -4.09
N TYR A 19 5.30 -3.86 -4.67
CA TYR A 19 6.67 -3.69 -4.20
C TYR A 19 6.77 -2.48 -3.30
N LYS A 20 7.39 -2.65 -2.13
CA LYS A 20 7.58 -1.56 -1.18
C LYS A 20 8.97 -0.96 -1.33
N HIS A 21 9.02 0.35 -1.40
CA HIS A 21 10.27 1.07 -1.43
C HIS A 21 10.50 1.74 -0.08
N ASP A 22 11.70 1.63 0.44
CA ASP A 22 12.00 2.17 1.76
C ASP A 22 12.18 3.68 1.76
N SER A 23 12.47 4.26 0.63
CA SER A 23 12.73 5.69 0.56
C SER A 23 12.04 6.30 -0.64
N PHE A 24 11.78 7.59 -0.54
CA PHE A 24 11.20 8.34 -1.64
C PHE A 24 12.15 8.36 -2.84
N GLU A 25 13.44 8.41 -2.57
CA GLU A 25 14.44 8.43 -3.64
C GLU A 25 14.39 7.15 -4.46
N SER A 26 14.33 6.01 -3.79
CA SER A 26 14.24 4.73 -4.47
C SER A 26 12.95 4.64 -5.30
N ALA A 27 11.84 5.08 -4.72
CA ALA A 27 10.57 5.07 -5.42
C ALA A 27 10.60 6.00 -6.62
N SER A 28 11.24 7.16 -6.48
CA SER A 28 11.34 8.12 -7.58
C SER A 28 12.09 7.56 -8.77
N LYS A 29 13.17 6.87 -8.52
CA LYS A 29 13.97 6.27 -9.59
C LYS A 29 13.15 5.24 -10.36
N GLU A 30 12.43 4.41 -9.65
CA GLU A 30 11.62 3.40 -10.27
C GLU A 30 10.44 4.03 -11.04
N ALA A 31 9.83 5.06 -10.47
CA ALA A 31 8.73 5.74 -11.14
C ALA A 31 9.20 6.38 -12.44
N TYR A 32 10.38 6.98 -12.42
CA TYR A 32 10.95 7.58 -13.60
C TYR A 32 11.18 6.55 -14.69
N ARG A 33 11.74 5.42 -14.30
CA ARG A 33 12.00 4.35 -15.25
C ARG A 33 10.71 3.83 -15.86
N LEU A 34 9.69 3.62 -15.04
CA LEU A 34 8.43 3.11 -15.52
C LEU A 34 7.70 4.10 -16.41
N ALA A 35 7.76 5.37 -16.09
CA ALA A 35 7.14 6.39 -16.92
C ALA A 35 7.76 6.41 -18.31
N GLY A 36 9.08 6.28 -18.38
CA GLY A 36 9.77 6.24 -19.66
C GLY A 36 9.49 4.97 -20.45
N THR A 37 9.35 3.85 -19.74
CA THR A 37 9.13 2.57 -20.40
C THR A 37 7.69 2.39 -20.86
N THR A 38 6.72 2.81 -20.06
CA THR A 38 5.32 2.58 -20.37
C THR A 38 4.68 3.73 -21.11
N GLY A 39 5.24 4.93 -21.02
CA GLY A 39 4.63 6.12 -21.60
C GLY A 39 3.37 6.53 -20.86
N LYS A 40 3.14 6.01 -19.66
CA LYS A 40 1.95 6.32 -18.88
C LYS A 40 2.32 7.14 -17.68
N GLU A 41 1.32 7.75 -17.08
CA GLU A 41 1.53 8.50 -15.86
C GLU A 41 1.77 7.53 -14.70
N VAL A 42 2.76 7.85 -13.88
CA VAL A 42 3.17 6.99 -12.77
C VAL A 42 3.10 7.80 -11.50
N PHE A 43 2.47 7.23 -10.49
CA PHE A 43 2.28 7.89 -9.22
C PHE A 43 3.11 7.20 -8.14
N ILE A 44 3.66 8.02 -7.26
CA ILE A 44 4.36 7.51 -6.09
C ILE A 44 3.40 7.62 -4.92
N LEU A 45 3.03 6.48 -4.35
CA LEU A 45 2.07 6.42 -3.26
C LEU A 45 2.82 6.25 -1.96
N SER A 46 2.42 7.02 -0.96
CA SER A 46 3.03 6.94 0.35
C SER A 46 2.07 6.26 1.32
N ALA A 47 2.55 5.23 1.98
CA ALA A 47 1.75 4.57 3.01
C ALA A 47 1.76 5.44 4.25
N ILE A 48 0.64 6.02 4.59
CA ILE A 48 0.57 6.95 5.71
C ILE A 48 0.22 6.27 7.01
N ALA A 49 -0.47 5.13 6.94
CA ALA A 49 -0.88 4.43 8.14
C ALA A 49 -1.26 3.01 7.81
N SER A 50 -1.23 2.17 8.82
CA SER A 50 -1.69 0.81 8.67
C SER A 50 -2.46 0.42 9.91
N CYS A 51 -3.36 -0.53 9.77
CA CYS A 51 -4.01 -1.10 10.93
C CYS A 51 -4.11 -2.60 10.72
N LYS A 52 -3.99 -3.29 11.81
CA LYS A 52 -4.05 -4.73 11.80
C LYS A 52 -4.90 -5.17 12.96
N LYS A 53 -5.89 -5.98 12.67
CA LYS A 53 -6.74 -6.51 13.72
C LYS A 53 -6.15 -7.80 14.22
N GLU A 54 -5.86 -7.83 15.51
CA GLU A 54 -5.34 -9.03 16.12
C GLU A 54 -6.50 -9.85 16.65
N ILE A 55 -6.60 -11.06 16.17
CA ILE A 55 -7.69 -11.95 16.57
C ILE A 55 -7.19 -12.85 17.66
N ILE A 56 -7.68 -12.60 18.86
CA ILE A 56 -7.39 -13.47 19.98
C ILE A 56 -8.52 -14.47 20.06
N ASN A 57 -8.22 -15.70 19.82
CA ASN A 57 -9.23 -16.74 19.82
C ASN A 57 -9.61 -17.14 21.24
N ILE A 58 -10.51 -16.39 21.82
CA ILE A 58 -10.97 -16.67 23.17
C ILE A 58 -12.42 -17.07 23.14
N GLY A 59 -12.73 -18.19 22.52
CA GLY A 59 -14.10 -18.61 22.48
C GLY A 59 -14.92 -17.90 21.44
N ALA A 60 -16.22 -17.84 21.67
CA ALA A 60 -17.18 -17.44 20.65
C ALA A 60 -17.06 -15.97 20.27
N ARG A 61 -16.44 -15.73 19.18
CA ARG A 61 -16.36 -14.41 18.64
C ARG A 61 -17.34 -14.28 17.49
N LYS A 62 -18.17 -13.26 17.55
CA LYS A 62 -19.17 -13.07 16.52
C LYS A 62 -18.59 -12.39 15.30
N PRO A 63 -18.98 -12.85 14.11
CA PRO A 63 -18.47 -12.24 12.88
C PRO A 63 -18.74 -10.77 12.74
N GLU A 64 -19.86 -10.30 13.25
CA GLU A 64 -20.20 -8.89 13.13
C GLU A 64 -19.28 -8.00 13.93
N ASP A 65 -18.54 -8.58 14.88
CA ASP A 65 -17.56 -7.80 15.64
C ASP A 65 -16.39 -7.39 14.77
N ASP A 66 -16.24 -8.03 13.63
CA ASP A 66 -15.13 -7.75 12.73
C ASP A 66 -15.53 -6.83 11.60
N ASP A 67 -16.75 -6.40 11.58
CA ASP A 67 -17.22 -5.52 10.53
C ASP A 67 -16.61 -4.16 10.66
N LEU A 68 -15.97 -3.73 9.60
CA LEU A 68 -15.37 -2.42 9.53
C LEU A 68 -16.04 -1.63 8.43
N PRO A 69 -16.30 -0.37 8.69
CA PRO A 69 -16.98 0.49 7.70
C PRO A 69 -16.00 0.99 6.65
N PHE A 70 -15.68 0.16 5.75
CA PHE A 70 -14.81 0.58 4.66
C PHE A 70 -15.59 0.71 3.39
#